data_6d3fb3d7ce3b5cc4066a384257848cb9
#
_entry.id   6d3fb3d7ce3b5cc4066a384257848cb9
#
_cell.length_a   1.000
_cell.length_b   1.000
_cell.length_c   1.000
_cell.angle_alpha   90.00
_cell.angle_beta   90.00
_cell.angle_gamma   90.00
#
_symmetry.space_group_name_H-M   'P 1'
#
loop_
_entity.id
_entity.type
_entity.pdbx_description
1 polymer ?
#
loop_
_entity_poly.entity_id
_entity_poly.type
_entity_poly.pdbx_seq_one_letter_code
_entity_poly.pdbx_strand_id
1 'polypeptide(L)'
;MPMAVKSRMRIITIAAFLICLLFLAGCDSKKDPLEKIKDLEFTVIAEENIPEELLQVIDEKKTEGFKLTYQDSGFLYICRGYGKQPTGGYSITVNDLYETENAVYFDTTPLGLQPGEIDDKKASPSFPYVVIKTEYVDKPIVFN
;
A
#
# COMPACT_ATOMS: atom_id res chain seq x y z
N MET A 1 67.82 -8.98 25.47
CA MET A 1 66.96 -7.82 25.66
C MET A 1 65.51 -8.23 25.65
N PRO A 2 64.94 -8.78 26.69
CA PRO A 2 63.57 -9.29 26.67
C PRO A 2 62.51 -8.20 26.80
N MET A 3 62.84 -6.98 27.22
CA MET A 3 61.82 -5.93 27.40
C MET A 3 61.23 -5.31 26.08
N ALA A 4 62.03 -5.19 25.03
CA ALA A 4 61.63 -4.62 23.76
C ALA A 4 60.65 -5.52 23.01
N VAL A 5 60.77 -6.85 23.15
CA VAL A 5 59.86 -7.83 22.51
C VAL A 5 58.50 -7.85 23.21
N LYS A 6 58.46 -7.72 24.55
CA LYS A 6 57.18 -7.63 25.29
C LYS A 6 56.41 -6.36 25.00
N SER A 7 57.10 -5.23 24.80
CA SER A 7 56.45 -3.96 24.44
C SER A 7 55.86 -4.00 23.04
N ARG A 8 56.54 -4.56 22.04
CA ARG A 8 56.08 -4.70 20.69
C ARG A 8 54.88 -5.66 20.59
N MET A 9 54.89 -6.73 21.36
CA MET A 9 53.78 -7.70 21.41
C MET A 9 52.54 -7.09 22.06
N ARG A 10 52.64 -6.23 23.03
CA ARG A 10 51.51 -5.52 23.64
C ARG A 10 50.92 -4.47 22.70
N ILE A 11 51.71 -3.79 21.90
CA ILE A 11 51.25 -2.82 20.89
C ILE A 11 50.50 -3.54 19.76
N ILE A 12 50.98 -4.70 19.32
CA ILE A 12 50.35 -5.50 18.28
C ILE A 12 49.01 -6.06 18.78
N THR A 13 48.91 -6.51 20.02
CA THR A 13 47.66 -7.00 20.61
C THR A 13 46.62 -5.89 20.81
N ILE A 14 47.07 -4.69 21.22
CA ILE A 14 46.20 -3.52 21.37
C ILE A 14 45.71 -3.04 19.99
N ALA A 15 46.57 -3.01 18.98
CA ALA A 15 46.19 -2.66 17.60
C ALA A 15 45.23 -3.66 17.00
N ALA A 16 45.44 -4.97 17.21
CA ALA A 16 44.51 -6.01 16.77
C ALA A 16 43.13 -5.92 17.45
N PHE A 17 43.09 -5.56 18.73
CA PHE A 17 41.84 -5.36 19.48
C PHE A 17 41.08 -4.10 19.03
N LEU A 18 41.78 -3.02 18.69
CA LEU A 18 41.19 -1.81 18.14
C LEU A 18 40.62 -2.02 16.73
N ILE A 19 41.28 -2.83 15.91
CA ILE A 19 40.79 -3.17 14.57
C ILE A 19 39.55 -4.06 14.65
N CYS A 20 39.44 -4.98 15.59
CA CYS A 20 38.24 -5.78 15.84
C CYS A 20 37.03 -4.94 16.28
N LEU A 21 37.23 -3.84 17.01
CA LEU A 21 36.15 -2.95 17.44
C LEU A 21 35.56 -2.12 16.28
N LEU A 22 36.33 -1.89 15.22
CA LEU A 22 35.90 -1.14 14.05
C LEU A 22 34.99 -1.96 13.10
N PHE A 23 34.99 -3.30 13.23
CA PHE A 23 34.13 -4.17 12.42
C PHE A 23 32.71 -4.40 12.99
N LEU A 24 32.42 -3.88 14.19
CA LEU A 24 31.10 -4.04 14.82
C LEU A 24 30.13 -2.87 14.55
N ALA A 25 30.54 -1.87 13.76
CA ALA A 25 29.71 -0.71 13.44
C ALA A 25 28.99 -0.83 12.07
N GLY A 26 28.82 -2.03 11.56
CA GLY A 26 28.14 -2.30 10.30
C GLY A 26 26.80 -3.02 10.51
N CYS A 27 25.91 -2.50 11.37
CA CYS A 27 24.49 -2.80 11.25
C CYS A 27 23.91 -1.87 10.18
N ASP A 28 24.03 -2.29 8.92
CA ASP A 28 23.20 -1.79 7.84
C ASP A 28 21.80 -2.32 8.15
N SER A 29 20.97 -1.49 8.76
CA SER A 29 19.55 -1.74 8.91
C SER A 29 18.96 -1.74 7.51
N LYS A 30 18.96 -2.90 6.85
CA LYS A 30 18.16 -3.10 5.65
C LYS A 30 16.71 -2.85 6.06
N LYS A 31 16.20 -1.66 5.74
CA LYS A 31 14.77 -1.38 5.85
C LYS A 31 14.05 -2.46 5.05
N ASP A 32 13.07 -3.10 5.67
CA ASP A 32 12.19 -4.01 4.96
C ASP A 32 11.49 -3.20 3.86
N PRO A 33 11.62 -3.57 2.58
CA PRO A 33 10.98 -2.84 1.48
C PRO A 33 9.44 -2.81 1.59
N LEU A 34 8.86 -3.62 2.47
CA LEU A 34 7.45 -3.65 2.81
C LEU A 34 7.10 -2.80 4.03
N GLU A 35 8.11 -2.23 4.72
CA GLU A 35 7.87 -1.38 5.88
C GLU A 35 7.13 -0.11 5.46
N LYS A 36 6.02 0.17 6.15
CA LYS A 36 5.22 1.39 5.97
C LYS A 36 6.06 2.62 6.32
N ILE A 37 6.23 3.51 5.35
CA ILE A 37 6.94 4.78 5.53
C ILE A 37 5.99 5.84 6.09
N LYS A 38 4.82 5.99 5.46
CA LYS A 38 3.79 6.95 5.88
C LYS A 38 2.41 6.57 5.37
N ASP A 39 1.39 7.03 6.08
CA ASP A 39 0.02 7.07 5.60
C ASP A 39 -0.15 8.17 4.55
N LEU A 40 -0.94 7.90 3.52
CA LEU A 40 -1.32 8.88 2.52
C LEU A 40 -2.72 9.39 2.82
N GLU A 41 -2.89 10.70 2.75
CA GLU A 41 -4.20 11.30 2.82
C GLU A 41 -4.98 11.06 1.54
N PHE A 42 -6.25 10.75 1.66
CA PHE A 42 -7.14 10.53 0.53
C PHE A 42 -8.55 11.01 0.81
N THR A 43 -9.30 11.22 -0.26
CA THR A 43 -10.74 11.51 -0.20
C THR A 43 -11.48 10.47 -1.01
N VAL A 44 -12.54 9.89 -0.45
CA VAL A 44 -13.48 9.06 -1.20
C VAL A 44 -14.31 9.99 -2.10
N ILE A 45 -14.35 9.69 -3.39
CA ILE A 45 -14.99 10.53 -4.39
C ILE A 45 -16.40 9.99 -4.69
N ALA A 46 -17.39 10.86 -4.58
CA ALA A 46 -18.74 10.57 -5.02
C ALA A 46 -18.81 10.50 -6.57
N GLU A 47 -19.72 9.72 -7.10
CA GLU A 47 -19.82 9.43 -8.55
C GLU A 47 -19.88 10.69 -9.41
N GLU A 48 -20.64 11.69 -8.98
CA GLU A 48 -20.78 12.98 -9.68
C GLU A 48 -19.47 13.80 -9.76
N ASN A 49 -18.45 13.45 -8.99
CA ASN A 49 -17.15 14.12 -8.94
C ASN A 49 -16.03 13.29 -9.58
N ILE A 50 -16.34 12.12 -10.12
CA ILE A 50 -15.38 11.29 -10.84
C ILE A 50 -15.12 11.91 -12.21
N PRO A 51 -13.85 12.03 -12.67
CA PRO A 51 -13.57 12.45 -14.04
C PRO A 51 -14.31 11.61 -15.06
N GLU A 52 -14.88 12.24 -16.10
CA GLU A 52 -15.75 11.58 -17.07
C GLU A 52 -15.08 10.40 -17.77
N GLU A 53 -13.81 10.56 -18.15
CA GLU A 53 -13.05 9.50 -18.81
C GLU A 53 -12.84 8.30 -17.89
N LEU A 54 -12.61 8.54 -16.60
CA LEU A 54 -12.50 7.47 -15.61
C LEU A 54 -13.84 6.76 -15.39
N LEU A 55 -14.91 7.52 -15.30
CA LEU A 55 -16.26 6.97 -15.12
C LEU A 55 -16.66 6.06 -16.30
N GLN A 56 -16.33 6.43 -17.53
CA GLN A 56 -16.57 5.57 -18.71
C GLN A 56 -15.85 4.23 -18.58
N VAL A 57 -14.57 4.23 -18.17
CA VAL A 57 -13.82 2.99 -17.98
C VAL A 57 -14.39 2.14 -16.84
N ILE A 58 -14.84 2.77 -15.75
CA ILE A 58 -15.53 2.08 -14.66
C ILE A 58 -16.80 1.40 -15.15
N ASP A 59 -17.63 2.11 -15.93
CA ASP A 59 -18.89 1.59 -16.46
C ASP A 59 -18.69 0.38 -17.37
N GLU A 60 -17.62 0.37 -18.17
CA GLU A 60 -17.25 -0.78 -19.00
C GLU A 60 -16.80 -2.01 -18.20
N LYS A 61 -16.19 -1.79 -17.04
CA LYS A 61 -15.55 -2.85 -16.24
C LYS A 61 -16.35 -3.32 -15.02
N LYS A 62 -17.35 -2.56 -14.58
CA LYS A 62 -18.02 -2.77 -13.28
C LYS A 62 -18.76 -4.10 -13.14
N THR A 63 -19.07 -4.79 -14.24
CA THR A 63 -19.70 -6.13 -14.21
C THR A 63 -18.76 -7.20 -13.67
N GLU A 64 -17.47 -6.98 -13.81
CA GLU A 64 -16.40 -7.82 -13.25
C GLU A 64 -15.65 -7.07 -12.16
N GLY A 65 -14.89 -7.80 -11.33
CA GLY A 65 -13.99 -7.16 -10.38
C GLY A 65 -12.85 -6.43 -11.12
N PHE A 66 -12.54 -5.20 -10.72
CA PHE A 66 -11.50 -4.42 -11.37
C PHE A 66 -10.60 -3.66 -10.40
N LYS A 67 -9.43 -3.31 -10.87
CA LYS A 67 -8.41 -2.47 -10.23
C LYS A 67 -7.95 -1.46 -11.26
N LEU A 68 -8.13 -0.17 -11.00
CA LEU A 68 -7.78 0.91 -11.92
C LEU A 68 -7.03 2.02 -11.18
N THR A 69 -6.14 2.66 -11.92
CA THR A 69 -5.53 3.93 -11.53
C THR A 69 -5.70 4.93 -12.66
N TYR A 70 -5.95 6.18 -12.31
CA TYR A 70 -6.08 7.29 -13.25
C TYR A 70 -5.39 8.51 -12.70
N GLN A 71 -4.61 9.19 -13.52
CA GLN A 71 -3.88 10.39 -13.12
C GLN A 71 -4.43 11.60 -13.84
N ASP A 72 -4.76 12.63 -13.09
CA ASP A 72 -5.15 13.93 -13.63
C ASP A 72 -4.72 15.08 -12.71
N SER A 73 -4.17 16.13 -13.31
CA SER A 73 -3.89 17.43 -12.67
C SER A 73 -3.10 17.32 -11.36
N GLY A 74 -2.12 16.40 -11.28
CA GLY A 74 -1.28 16.19 -10.09
C GLY A 74 -1.93 15.31 -9.02
N PHE A 75 -3.09 14.74 -9.31
CA PHE A 75 -3.77 13.78 -8.44
C PHE A 75 -3.78 12.38 -9.03
N LEU A 76 -3.83 11.41 -8.15
CA LEU A 76 -4.00 10.01 -8.47
C LEU A 76 -5.38 9.55 -7.98
N TYR A 77 -6.17 8.97 -8.87
CA TYR A 77 -7.40 8.28 -8.56
C TYR A 77 -7.12 6.78 -8.52
N ILE A 78 -7.54 6.12 -7.46
CA ILE A 78 -7.37 4.67 -7.28
C ILE A 78 -8.76 4.08 -7.12
N CYS A 79 -9.09 3.10 -7.94
CA CYS A 79 -10.43 2.53 -8.03
C CYS A 79 -10.41 1.02 -7.82
N ARG A 80 -11.33 0.52 -7.00
CA ARG A 80 -11.52 -0.90 -6.76
C ARG A 80 -12.99 -1.25 -6.96
N GLY A 81 -13.29 -2.18 -7.87
CA GLY A 81 -14.62 -2.74 -8.09
C GLY A 81 -14.64 -4.23 -7.75
N TYR A 82 -15.78 -4.68 -7.23
CA TYR A 82 -15.96 -6.07 -6.77
C TYR A 82 -16.90 -6.86 -7.67
N GLY A 83 -17.27 -6.30 -8.83
CA GLY A 83 -18.11 -6.97 -9.80
C GLY A 83 -19.58 -7.01 -9.41
N LYS A 84 -20.36 -7.74 -10.21
CA LYS A 84 -21.80 -7.90 -10.02
C LYS A 84 -22.12 -8.62 -8.71
N GLN A 85 -22.97 -8.02 -7.91
CA GLN A 85 -23.57 -8.61 -6.72
C GLN A 85 -25.06 -8.89 -6.96
N PRO A 86 -25.65 -9.89 -6.29
CA PRO A 86 -27.06 -10.28 -6.54
C PRO A 86 -28.06 -9.22 -6.11
N THR A 87 -27.69 -8.35 -5.17
CA THR A 87 -28.58 -7.32 -4.61
C THR A 87 -27.85 -6.00 -4.38
N GLY A 88 -28.59 -4.92 -4.08
CA GLY A 88 -28.04 -3.71 -3.44
C GLY A 88 -27.62 -3.93 -1.99
N GLY A 89 -27.20 -2.87 -1.31
CA GLY A 89 -26.82 -2.88 0.11
C GLY A 89 -25.36 -3.27 0.38
N TYR A 90 -24.55 -3.51 -0.65
CA TYR A 90 -23.10 -3.71 -0.52
C TYR A 90 -22.40 -2.37 -0.38
N SER A 91 -21.39 -2.32 0.46
CA SER A 91 -20.51 -1.19 0.64
C SER A 91 -19.04 -1.62 0.61
N ILE A 92 -18.14 -0.66 0.48
CA ILE A 92 -16.70 -0.92 0.47
C ILE A 92 -16.05 0.00 1.49
N THR A 93 -15.30 -0.60 2.41
CA THR A 93 -14.46 0.13 3.36
C THR A 93 -13.06 0.26 2.81
N VAL A 94 -12.51 1.47 2.81
CA VAL A 94 -11.08 1.70 2.61
C VAL A 94 -10.43 1.57 3.98
N ASN A 95 -9.63 0.52 4.16
CA ASN A 95 -8.98 0.22 5.42
C ASN A 95 -7.71 1.04 5.59
N ASP A 96 -6.90 1.11 4.52
CA ASP A 96 -5.62 1.77 4.57
C ASP A 96 -5.16 2.24 3.18
N LEU A 97 -4.42 3.34 3.15
CA LEU A 97 -3.66 3.82 2.02
C LEU A 97 -2.29 4.30 2.54
N TYR A 98 -1.24 3.58 2.19
CA TYR A 98 0.08 3.90 2.70
C TYR A 98 1.19 3.67 1.68
N GLU A 99 2.28 4.38 1.89
CA GLU A 99 3.49 4.32 1.07
C GLU A 99 4.57 3.48 1.76
N THR A 100 5.21 2.63 0.97
CA THR A 100 6.45 1.93 1.33
C THR A 100 7.60 2.45 0.46
N GLU A 101 8.78 1.89 0.58
CA GLU A 101 9.91 2.26 -0.29
C GLU A 101 9.60 2.03 -1.77
N ASN A 102 8.90 0.95 -2.12
CA ASN A 102 8.74 0.49 -3.49
C ASN A 102 7.33 0.63 -4.06
N ALA A 103 6.31 0.90 -3.26
CA ALA A 103 4.91 0.89 -3.69
C ALA A 103 4.00 1.74 -2.80
N VAL A 104 2.81 2.01 -3.29
CA VAL A 104 1.66 2.46 -2.51
C VAL A 104 0.69 1.30 -2.36
N TYR A 105 0.28 1.00 -1.14
CA TYR A 105 -0.67 -0.06 -0.82
C TYR A 105 -2.05 0.53 -0.59
N PHE A 106 -3.02 -0.02 -1.28
CA PHE A 106 -4.43 0.33 -1.18
C PHE A 106 -5.22 -0.89 -0.71
N ASP A 107 -5.69 -0.84 0.53
CA ASP A 107 -6.41 -1.93 1.17
C ASP A 107 -7.90 -1.62 1.32
N THR A 108 -8.75 -2.54 0.86
CA THR A 108 -10.20 -2.39 0.87
C THR A 108 -10.90 -3.68 1.25
N THR A 109 -12.03 -3.55 1.95
CA THR A 109 -12.88 -4.69 2.30
C THR A 109 -14.29 -4.47 1.80
N PRO A 110 -14.86 -5.37 0.97
CA PRO A 110 -16.27 -5.33 0.62
C PRO A 110 -17.10 -5.79 1.82
N LEU A 111 -18.15 -5.05 2.12
CA LEU A 111 -19.14 -5.39 3.15
C LEU A 111 -20.42 -5.83 2.46
N GLY A 112 -20.77 -7.11 2.62
CA GLY A 112 -22.01 -7.67 2.12
C GLY A 112 -23.17 -7.56 3.11
N LEU A 113 -24.33 -7.98 2.66
CA LEU A 113 -25.51 -8.11 3.50
C LEU A 113 -25.40 -9.30 4.45
N GLN A 114 -26.02 -9.19 5.62
CA GLN A 114 -26.08 -10.29 6.58
C GLN A 114 -27.04 -11.37 6.12
N PRO A 115 -26.86 -12.65 6.53
CA PRO A 115 -27.81 -13.71 6.26
C PRO A 115 -29.23 -13.32 6.72
N GLY A 116 -30.22 -13.40 5.83
CA GLY A 116 -31.61 -13.02 6.09
C GLY A 116 -32.01 -11.60 5.70
N GLU A 117 -31.04 -10.74 5.32
CA GLU A 117 -31.33 -9.39 4.81
C GLU A 117 -31.68 -9.38 3.31
N ILE A 118 -31.45 -10.48 2.61
CA ILE A 118 -31.71 -10.61 1.17
C ILE A 118 -33.15 -11.07 0.96
N ASP A 119 -33.98 -10.20 0.35
CA ASP A 119 -35.26 -10.59 -0.22
C ASP A 119 -35.09 -10.92 -1.71
N ASP A 120 -34.92 -12.18 -2.04
CA ASP A 120 -34.68 -12.66 -3.42
C ASP A 120 -35.77 -12.23 -4.41
N LYS A 121 -36.98 -11.92 -3.93
CA LYS A 121 -38.08 -11.49 -4.78
C LYS A 121 -38.01 -10.04 -5.23
N LYS A 122 -37.19 -9.22 -4.54
CA LYS A 122 -37.00 -7.79 -4.83
C LYS A 122 -35.54 -7.46 -5.13
N ALA A 123 -34.69 -8.45 -5.22
CA ALA A 123 -33.27 -8.28 -5.44
C ALA A 123 -33.00 -7.72 -6.84
N SER A 124 -32.33 -6.58 -6.90
CA SER A 124 -31.74 -6.02 -8.14
C SER A 124 -30.22 -6.09 -8.03
N PRO A 125 -29.53 -6.53 -9.09
CA PRO A 125 -28.08 -6.56 -9.09
C PRO A 125 -27.47 -5.20 -8.81
N SER A 126 -26.32 -5.19 -8.13
CA SER A 126 -25.49 -4.00 -7.93
C SER A 126 -24.05 -4.25 -8.36
N PHE A 127 -23.28 -3.18 -8.54
CA PHE A 127 -21.91 -3.21 -9.01
C PHE A 127 -21.06 -2.30 -8.10
N PRO A 128 -20.78 -2.75 -6.85
CA PRO A 128 -20.09 -1.91 -5.89
C PRO A 128 -18.64 -1.62 -6.31
N TYR A 129 -18.28 -0.35 -6.26
CA TYR A 129 -16.91 0.11 -6.44
C TYR A 129 -16.63 1.32 -5.55
N VAL A 130 -15.37 1.58 -5.31
CA VAL A 130 -14.89 2.77 -4.60
C VAL A 130 -13.85 3.48 -5.45
N VAL A 131 -13.89 4.79 -5.42
CA VAL A 131 -12.89 5.68 -6.02
C VAL A 131 -12.35 6.58 -4.92
N ILE A 132 -11.04 6.60 -4.77
CA ILE A 132 -10.35 7.56 -3.92
C ILE A 132 -9.47 8.49 -4.75
N LYS A 133 -9.25 9.69 -4.23
CA LYS A 133 -8.35 10.69 -4.77
C LYS A 133 -7.28 11.01 -3.75
N THR A 134 -6.02 10.95 -4.15
CA THR A 134 -4.84 11.31 -3.34
C THR A 134 -3.87 12.15 -4.17
N GLU A 135 -2.88 12.78 -3.55
CA GLU A 135 -1.79 13.40 -4.29
C GLU A 135 -1.04 12.34 -5.10
N TYR A 136 -0.52 12.76 -6.27
CA TYR A 136 0.23 11.85 -7.13
C TYR A 136 1.53 11.39 -6.44
N VAL A 137 1.75 10.09 -6.47
CA VAL A 137 2.98 9.43 -6.04
C VAL A 137 3.49 8.57 -7.17
N ASP A 138 4.74 8.78 -7.60
CA ASP A 138 5.37 8.01 -8.69
C ASP A 138 5.84 6.64 -8.18
N LYS A 139 4.88 5.81 -7.81
CA LYS A 139 5.09 4.43 -7.36
C LYS A 139 3.95 3.53 -7.85
N PRO A 140 4.22 2.24 -8.08
CA PRO A 140 3.16 1.28 -8.41
C PRO A 140 2.16 1.14 -7.27
N ILE A 141 0.90 0.90 -7.63
CA ILE A 141 -0.18 0.67 -6.67
C ILE A 141 -0.39 -0.83 -6.48
N VAL A 142 -0.31 -1.28 -5.24
CA VAL A 142 -0.62 -2.64 -4.81
C VAL A 142 -2.00 -2.64 -4.15
N PHE A 143 -2.90 -3.45 -4.69
CA PHE A 143 -4.26 -3.62 -4.17
C PHE A 143 -4.33 -4.88 -3.29
N ASN A 144 -4.69 -4.71 -2.05
CA ASN A 144 -4.94 -5.77 -1.08
C ASN A 144 -6.44 -6.03 -0.88
#